data_18fb7b564dc779cd405ba71eababee92
#
_entry.id   18fb7b564dc779cd405ba71eababee92
#
_cell.length_a   1.000
_cell.length_b   1.000
_cell.length_c   1.000
_cell.angle_alpha   90.00
_cell.angle_beta   90.00
_cell.angle_gamma   90.00
#
_symmetry.space_group_name_H-M   'P 1'
#
loop_
_entity.id
_entity.type
_entity.pdbx_description
1 polymer ?
#
loop_
_entity_poly.entity_id
_entity_poly.type
_entity_poly.pdbx_seq_one_letter_code
_entity_poly.pdbx_strand_id
1 'polypeptide(L)'
;MNVTLESLATCFQGLVPAMLFTCSQDGVPNAAYLSHVDYVDARHVALSYQFFNKSRRNIAENPHALVMVPDPDTGQGWQLRLLFVRSETEGPLFERMALRIEAIASYCGLKGIFKLRAADVYEVLSIEPSAEEPATSVGTRFHPTRGSGLPHAVFTMKALQDLADRIQRTDSLESLVDAILAGLEESFGFRNSMILVPAEEAGVLVTIATRGYPQNGSGAEARIGEGIVGLVAEARKPIRISGLMRGMLYAYAMHHGSQDAQPAALRRRIPLPGLPNPESQLGVPLMVRGELVGVLCIESDSPYRFHEEDKSSIDLLGHYLAIAIQNMQLHEERTTESVESLAIPSHAAISAVSSPDTRAIPTRQVVYHCADECIMVDNEYLIRSLPARILWRLLKTHEQTGRNEFTNRELRLDKSLKLPDFKDNLEARLLLLRRRLEYKCPDIKIVTRARGRFALELGCELALSTEP
;
A
#
# COMPACT_ATOMS: atom_id res chain seq x y z
N MET A 1 -35.51 -15.74 12.17
CA MET A 1 -34.64 -14.59 12.52
C MET A 1 -34.93 -13.50 11.51
N ASN A 2 -35.22 -12.28 11.95
CA ASN A 2 -35.33 -11.17 10.99
C ASN A 2 -33.94 -10.85 10.46
N VAL A 3 -33.73 -11.04 9.16
CA VAL A 3 -32.50 -10.66 8.48
C VAL A 3 -32.46 -9.14 8.35
N THR A 4 -31.36 -8.52 8.76
CA THR A 4 -31.12 -7.07 8.65
C THR A 4 -30.12 -6.76 7.55
N LEU A 5 -30.12 -5.54 7.02
CA LEU A 5 -29.11 -5.13 6.02
C LEU A 5 -27.67 -5.26 6.55
N GLU A 6 -27.47 -5.00 7.85
CA GLU A 6 -26.17 -5.16 8.49
C GLU A 6 -25.68 -6.62 8.47
N SER A 7 -26.60 -7.59 8.64
CA SER A 7 -26.24 -9.01 8.57
C SER A 7 -25.85 -9.47 7.16
N LEU A 8 -26.13 -8.68 6.13
CA LEU A 8 -25.77 -8.91 4.74
C LEU A 8 -24.53 -8.13 4.31
N ALA A 9 -23.73 -7.63 5.24
CA ALA A 9 -22.55 -6.79 4.93
C ALA A 9 -21.55 -7.47 3.97
N THR A 10 -21.43 -8.79 4.01
CA THR A 10 -20.59 -9.57 3.07
C THR A 10 -21.10 -9.53 1.64
N CYS A 11 -22.44 -9.51 1.46
CA CYS A 11 -23.07 -9.43 0.14
C CYS A 11 -22.79 -8.09 -0.56
N PHE A 12 -22.53 -7.02 0.22
CA PHE A 12 -22.30 -5.67 -0.31
C PHE A 12 -20.82 -5.37 -0.59
N GLN A 13 -19.98 -6.37 -0.53
CA GLN A 13 -18.54 -6.17 -0.80
C GLN A 13 -18.17 -6.22 -2.29
N GLY A 14 -19.15 -6.41 -3.18
CA GLY A 14 -18.94 -6.35 -4.62
C GLY A 14 -18.14 -7.53 -5.21
N LEU A 15 -18.06 -8.64 -4.50
CA LEU A 15 -17.29 -9.83 -4.89
C LEU A 15 -17.97 -10.68 -5.94
N VAL A 16 -19.28 -10.70 -5.89
CA VAL A 16 -20.13 -11.34 -6.87
C VAL A 16 -21.04 -10.26 -7.42
N PRO A 17 -21.13 -10.10 -8.76
CA PRO A 17 -22.03 -9.12 -9.35
C PRO A 17 -23.45 -9.35 -8.89
N ALA A 18 -24.11 -8.28 -8.44
CA ALA A 18 -25.53 -8.31 -8.14
C ALA A 18 -26.35 -8.24 -9.43
N MET A 19 -27.58 -8.71 -9.39
CA MET A 19 -28.53 -8.58 -10.51
C MET A 19 -29.62 -7.60 -10.13
N LEU A 20 -29.79 -6.58 -10.96
CA LEU A 20 -30.87 -5.61 -10.86
C LEU A 20 -31.99 -5.97 -11.84
N PHE A 21 -33.20 -6.04 -11.32
CA PHE A 21 -34.42 -6.22 -12.10
C PHE A 21 -35.28 -4.98 -11.97
N THR A 22 -35.69 -4.43 -13.12
CA THR A 22 -36.59 -3.28 -13.23
C THR A 22 -37.71 -3.59 -14.21
N CYS A 23 -38.81 -2.86 -14.14
CA CYS A 23 -39.93 -3.02 -15.03
C CYS A 23 -40.41 -1.64 -15.52
N SER A 24 -40.69 -1.52 -16.82
CA SER A 24 -41.32 -0.34 -17.37
C SER A 24 -42.76 -0.18 -16.90
N GLN A 25 -43.39 0.96 -17.15
CA GLN A 25 -44.79 1.19 -16.82
C GLN A 25 -45.72 0.22 -17.56
N ASP A 26 -45.33 -0.21 -18.78
CA ASP A 26 -46.07 -1.20 -19.59
C ASP A 26 -45.87 -2.66 -19.15
N GLY A 27 -45.14 -2.88 -18.05
CA GLY A 27 -44.91 -4.23 -17.52
C GLY A 27 -43.74 -5.00 -18.19
N VAL A 28 -42.94 -4.36 -19.04
CA VAL A 28 -41.79 -5.01 -19.70
C VAL A 28 -40.60 -5.12 -18.75
N PRO A 29 -40.16 -6.35 -18.41
CA PRO A 29 -39.03 -6.53 -17.49
C PRO A 29 -37.69 -6.24 -18.14
N ASN A 30 -36.73 -5.90 -17.30
CA ASN A 30 -35.33 -5.74 -17.68
C ASN A 30 -34.43 -6.23 -16.56
N ALA A 31 -33.39 -6.98 -16.93
CA ALA A 31 -32.35 -7.44 -16.00
C ALA A 31 -31.00 -6.86 -16.40
N ALA A 32 -30.20 -6.47 -15.42
CA ALA A 32 -28.84 -5.96 -15.62
C ALA A 32 -27.93 -6.39 -14.49
N TYR A 33 -26.66 -6.67 -14.81
CA TYR A 33 -25.65 -6.86 -13.79
C TYR A 33 -25.23 -5.53 -13.20
N LEU A 34 -25.03 -5.51 -11.87
CA LEU A 34 -24.47 -4.37 -11.14
C LEU A 34 -23.07 -4.70 -10.69
N SER A 35 -22.14 -3.78 -10.89
CA SER A 35 -20.78 -3.93 -10.41
C SER A 35 -20.68 -3.74 -8.88
N HIS A 36 -21.59 -2.98 -8.28
CA HIS A 36 -21.53 -2.71 -6.85
C HIS A 36 -22.88 -2.31 -6.26
N VAL A 37 -23.16 -2.89 -5.08
CA VAL A 37 -24.21 -2.48 -4.14
C VAL A 37 -23.49 -2.05 -2.87
N ASP A 38 -23.83 -0.87 -2.33
CA ASP A 38 -23.22 -0.34 -1.11
C ASP A 38 -24.26 -0.20 0.00
N TYR A 39 -23.87 -0.51 1.22
CA TYR A 39 -24.66 -0.28 2.42
C TYR A 39 -24.64 1.22 2.76
N VAL A 40 -25.82 1.82 2.91
CA VAL A 40 -25.96 3.24 3.30
C VAL A 40 -26.29 3.34 4.79
N ASP A 41 -27.40 2.71 5.19
CA ASP A 41 -27.87 2.65 6.58
C ASP A 41 -28.80 1.45 6.79
N ALA A 42 -29.42 1.33 7.97
CA ALA A 42 -30.30 0.20 8.33
C ALA A 42 -31.52 0.02 7.39
N ARG A 43 -31.84 0.99 6.54
CA ARG A 43 -33.01 0.96 5.64
C ARG A 43 -32.65 1.18 4.17
N HIS A 44 -31.43 1.62 3.85
CA HIS A 44 -31.05 2.02 2.51
C HIS A 44 -29.81 1.31 1.99
N VAL A 45 -29.85 1.03 0.68
CA VAL A 45 -28.70 0.60 -0.10
C VAL A 45 -28.48 1.56 -1.28
N ALA A 46 -27.26 1.65 -1.79
CA ALA A 46 -26.94 2.40 -2.97
C ALA A 46 -26.48 1.45 -4.10
N LEU A 47 -27.00 1.65 -5.29
CA LEU A 47 -26.64 0.89 -6.48
C LEU A 47 -25.75 1.74 -7.39
N SER A 48 -24.68 1.13 -7.95
CA SER A 48 -23.79 1.80 -8.87
C SER A 48 -24.46 2.00 -10.24
N TYR A 49 -24.61 3.24 -10.68
CA TYR A 49 -25.03 3.57 -12.01
C TYR A 49 -23.84 3.89 -12.91
N GLN A 50 -23.59 3.09 -13.93
CA GLN A 50 -22.48 3.24 -14.89
C GLN A 50 -22.93 3.31 -16.35
N PHE A 51 -23.71 2.36 -16.84
CA PHE A 51 -24.02 2.17 -18.26
C PHE A 51 -25.49 1.99 -18.61
N PHE A 52 -26.40 1.93 -17.64
CA PHE A 52 -27.74 1.37 -17.82
C PHE A 52 -28.80 2.38 -18.21
N ASN A 53 -28.90 2.66 -19.48
CA ASN A 53 -29.96 3.59 -19.98
C ASN A 53 -31.37 3.01 -19.84
N LYS A 54 -31.57 1.68 -20.02
CA LYS A 54 -32.89 1.04 -19.94
C LYS A 54 -33.39 0.93 -18.48
N SER A 55 -32.52 0.44 -17.58
CA SER A 55 -32.88 0.36 -16.15
C SER A 55 -33.24 1.73 -15.58
N ARG A 56 -32.50 2.78 -15.93
CA ARG A 56 -32.78 4.14 -15.45
C ARG A 56 -34.10 4.69 -16.00
N ARG A 57 -34.42 4.42 -17.26
CA ARG A 57 -35.75 4.79 -17.80
C ARG A 57 -36.86 4.09 -17.05
N ASN A 58 -36.72 2.78 -16.83
CA ASN A 58 -37.70 2.01 -16.07
C ASN A 58 -37.90 2.58 -14.67
N ILE A 59 -36.80 2.92 -13.95
CA ILE A 59 -36.89 3.50 -12.61
C ILE A 59 -37.54 4.89 -12.59
N ALA A 60 -37.33 5.69 -13.64
CA ALA A 60 -38.00 6.99 -13.76
C ALA A 60 -39.52 6.85 -13.96
N GLU A 61 -39.98 5.78 -14.60
CA GLU A 61 -41.39 5.46 -14.83
C GLU A 61 -42.02 4.66 -13.67
N ASN A 62 -41.25 3.72 -13.13
CA ASN A 62 -41.66 2.82 -12.04
C ASN A 62 -40.51 2.72 -11.05
N PRO A 63 -40.61 3.36 -9.85
CA PRO A 63 -39.50 3.46 -8.90
C PRO A 63 -39.22 2.15 -8.14
N HIS A 64 -39.97 1.09 -8.41
CA HIS A 64 -39.77 -0.23 -7.79
C HIS A 64 -38.70 -1.01 -8.55
N ALA A 65 -37.81 -1.66 -7.79
CA ALA A 65 -36.79 -2.54 -8.29
C ALA A 65 -36.65 -3.78 -7.40
N LEU A 66 -36.03 -4.82 -7.97
CA LEU A 66 -35.57 -5.97 -7.22
C LEU A 66 -34.06 -6.10 -7.45
N VAL A 67 -33.28 -6.25 -6.41
CA VAL A 67 -31.87 -6.61 -6.52
C VAL A 67 -31.63 -7.98 -5.89
N MET A 68 -30.90 -8.82 -6.60
CA MET A 68 -30.40 -10.08 -6.06
C MET A 68 -28.93 -9.91 -5.71
N VAL A 69 -28.61 -10.14 -4.46
CA VAL A 69 -27.25 -10.10 -3.93
C VAL A 69 -26.88 -11.49 -3.39
N PRO A 70 -25.86 -12.14 -3.97
CA PRO A 70 -25.39 -13.41 -3.44
C PRO A 70 -24.47 -13.19 -2.25
N ASP A 71 -24.58 -14.04 -1.25
CA ASP A 71 -23.62 -14.18 -0.19
C ASP A 71 -22.42 -14.97 -0.74
N PRO A 72 -21.24 -14.36 -0.80
CA PRO A 72 -20.09 -15.01 -1.41
C PRO A 72 -19.50 -16.15 -0.58
N ASP A 73 -19.81 -16.24 0.73
CA ASP A 73 -19.31 -17.27 1.62
C ASP A 73 -20.19 -18.51 1.62
N THR A 74 -21.50 -18.31 1.64
CA THR A 74 -22.47 -19.39 1.74
C THR A 74 -23.05 -19.78 0.39
N GLY A 75 -22.95 -18.90 -0.62
CA GLY A 75 -23.65 -19.04 -1.90
C GLY A 75 -25.16 -18.73 -1.82
N GLN A 76 -25.67 -18.38 -0.64
CA GLN A 76 -27.07 -18.04 -0.46
C GLN A 76 -27.40 -16.74 -1.20
N GLY A 77 -28.41 -16.78 -2.07
CA GLY A 77 -28.94 -15.56 -2.69
C GLY A 77 -29.94 -14.85 -1.79
N TRP A 78 -29.89 -13.51 -1.80
CA TRP A 78 -30.85 -12.66 -1.12
C TRP A 78 -31.53 -11.74 -2.12
N GLN A 79 -32.84 -11.59 -2.01
CA GLN A 79 -33.66 -10.70 -2.81
C GLN A 79 -34.04 -9.49 -1.96
N LEU A 80 -33.67 -8.31 -2.42
CA LEU A 80 -34.02 -7.03 -1.81
C LEU A 80 -35.05 -6.35 -2.71
N ARG A 81 -36.29 -6.14 -2.20
CA ARG A 81 -37.27 -5.29 -2.87
C ARG A 81 -36.99 -3.84 -2.53
N LEU A 82 -36.86 -3.01 -3.54
CA LEU A 82 -36.33 -1.68 -3.45
C LEU A 82 -37.32 -0.64 -3.97
N LEU A 83 -37.33 0.53 -3.32
CA LEU A 83 -38.00 1.73 -3.79
C LEU A 83 -36.93 2.82 -4.01
N PHE A 84 -36.85 3.36 -5.21
CA PHE A 84 -35.94 4.45 -5.54
C PHE A 84 -36.24 5.70 -4.72
N VAL A 85 -35.21 6.31 -4.14
CA VAL A 85 -35.33 7.53 -3.31
C VAL A 85 -34.68 8.72 -4.00
N ARG A 86 -33.40 8.60 -4.40
CA ARG A 86 -32.62 9.68 -4.98
C ARG A 86 -31.36 9.17 -5.68
N SER A 87 -30.81 10.01 -6.57
CA SER A 87 -29.49 9.83 -7.16
C SER A 87 -28.50 10.82 -6.58
N GLU A 88 -27.32 10.37 -6.18
CA GLU A 88 -26.20 11.22 -5.75
C GLU A 88 -25.10 11.16 -6.80
N THR A 89 -24.69 12.35 -7.30
CA THR A 89 -23.61 12.52 -8.29
C THR A 89 -22.35 13.13 -7.67
N GLU A 90 -22.44 13.51 -6.40
CA GLU A 90 -21.37 14.10 -5.60
C GLU A 90 -21.59 13.76 -4.11
N GLY A 91 -20.63 14.05 -3.26
CA GLY A 91 -20.74 13.82 -1.82
C GLY A 91 -20.11 12.50 -1.35
N PRO A 92 -20.12 12.26 -0.01
CA PRO A 92 -19.32 11.18 0.60
C PRO A 92 -19.68 9.76 0.11
N LEU A 93 -20.96 9.49 -0.15
CA LEU A 93 -21.42 8.19 -0.66
C LEU A 93 -20.92 7.97 -2.09
N PHE A 94 -21.15 8.95 -2.97
CA PHE A 94 -20.70 8.89 -4.36
C PHE A 94 -19.17 8.72 -4.45
N GLU A 95 -18.41 9.52 -3.70
CA GLU A 95 -16.95 9.47 -3.68
C GLU A 95 -16.43 8.13 -3.19
N ARG A 96 -17.04 7.55 -2.14
CA ARG A 96 -16.67 6.22 -1.62
C ARG A 96 -16.90 5.12 -2.67
N MET A 97 -18.06 5.14 -3.33
CA MET A 97 -18.38 4.16 -4.37
C MET A 97 -17.50 4.34 -5.62
N ALA A 98 -17.26 5.57 -6.05
CA ALA A 98 -16.39 5.88 -7.19
C ALA A 98 -14.96 5.40 -6.95
N LEU A 99 -14.41 5.70 -5.77
CA LEU A 99 -13.06 5.29 -5.38
C LEU A 99 -12.90 3.77 -5.36
N ARG A 100 -13.91 3.04 -4.87
CA ARG A 100 -13.88 1.59 -4.84
C ARG A 100 -13.91 0.98 -6.24
N ILE A 101 -14.78 1.49 -7.12
CA ILE A 101 -14.85 1.05 -8.52
C ILE A 101 -13.53 1.32 -9.24
N GLU A 102 -12.95 2.49 -9.03
CA GLU A 102 -11.66 2.86 -9.62
C GLU A 102 -10.52 1.98 -9.11
N ALA A 103 -10.52 1.65 -7.83
CA ALA A 103 -9.51 0.79 -7.24
C ALA A 103 -9.53 -0.62 -7.83
N ILE A 104 -10.70 -1.23 -8.00
CA ILE A 104 -10.85 -2.53 -8.65
C ILE A 104 -10.43 -2.43 -10.13
N ALA A 105 -10.86 -1.39 -10.83
CA ALA A 105 -10.50 -1.16 -12.23
C ALA A 105 -8.98 -0.97 -12.41
N SER A 106 -8.34 -0.19 -11.55
CA SER A 106 -6.89 0.03 -11.59
C SER A 106 -6.10 -1.25 -11.34
N TYR A 107 -6.53 -2.06 -10.37
CA TYR A 107 -5.91 -3.35 -10.10
C TYR A 107 -5.99 -4.31 -11.29
N CYS A 108 -7.11 -4.28 -12.02
CA CYS A 108 -7.33 -5.09 -13.22
C CYS A 108 -6.70 -4.50 -14.49
N GLY A 109 -5.99 -3.37 -14.42
CA GLY A 109 -5.43 -2.69 -15.59
C GLY A 109 -6.48 -1.98 -16.47
N LEU A 110 -7.69 -1.76 -15.93
CA LEU A 110 -8.83 -1.17 -16.63
C LEU A 110 -9.15 0.26 -16.16
N LYS A 111 -8.14 0.96 -15.62
CA LYS A 111 -8.29 2.36 -15.14
C LYS A 111 -8.97 3.24 -16.19
N GLY A 112 -10.01 3.96 -15.77
CA GLY A 112 -10.74 4.91 -16.60
C GLY A 112 -11.85 4.32 -17.48
N ILE A 113 -11.98 2.98 -17.60
CA ILE A 113 -13.05 2.32 -18.35
C ILE A 113 -14.35 2.33 -17.55
N PHE A 114 -14.29 2.04 -16.26
CA PHE A 114 -15.44 2.00 -15.38
C PHE A 114 -15.52 3.31 -14.58
N LYS A 115 -16.54 4.12 -14.87
CA LYS A 115 -16.80 5.38 -14.16
C LYS A 115 -18.18 5.34 -13.54
N LEU A 116 -18.27 5.62 -12.26
CA LEU A 116 -19.54 5.85 -11.59
C LEU A 116 -20.14 7.16 -12.13
N ARG A 117 -21.39 7.12 -12.54
CA ARG A 117 -22.17 8.29 -12.99
C ARG A 117 -23.07 8.82 -11.90
N ALA A 118 -23.63 7.91 -11.08
CA ALA A 118 -24.41 8.22 -9.91
C ALA A 118 -24.42 7.05 -8.93
N ALA A 119 -24.60 7.35 -7.67
CA ALA A 119 -25.00 6.42 -6.62
C ALA A 119 -26.50 6.53 -6.45
N ASP A 120 -27.26 5.54 -6.95
CA ASP A 120 -28.73 5.55 -6.87
C ASP A 120 -29.14 4.91 -5.54
N VAL A 121 -29.74 5.71 -4.65
CA VAL A 121 -30.13 5.30 -3.30
C VAL A 121 -31.55 4.78 -3.32
N TYR A 122 -31.75 3.62 -2.70
CA TYR A 122 -33.02 2.93 -2.59
C TYR A 122 -33.35 2.60 -1.15
N GLU A 123 -34.62 2.74 -0.77
CA GLU A 123 -35.17 2.17 0.45
C GLU A 123 -35.43 0.68 0.26
N VAL A 124 -35.05 -0.14 1.23
CA VAL A 124 -35.29 -1.59 1.22
C VAL A 124 -36.63 -1.89 1.88
N LEU A 125 -37.56 -2.38 1.06
CA LEU A 125 -38.94 -2.68 1.50
C LEU A 125 -39.05 -4.08 2.14
N SER A 126 -38.34 -5.07 1.59
CA SER A 126 -38.25 -6.42 2.15
C SER A 126 -36.92 -7.09 1.79
N ILE A 127 -36.50 -8.04 2.62
CA ILE A 127 -35.35 -8.91 2.43
C ILE A 127 -35.86 -10.35 2.49
N GLU A 128 -35.69 -11.11 1.44
CA GLU A 128 -36.14 -12.48 1.33
C GLU A 128 -34.98 -13.38 0.81
N PRO A 129 -34.85 -14.62 1.28
CA PRO A 129 -33.91 -15.55 0.69
C PRO A 129 -34.35 -15.89 -0.73
N SER A 130 -33.38 -16.03 -1.65
CA SER A 130 -33.68 -16.53 -2.98
C SER A 130 -34.09 -17.99 -2.89
N ALA A 131 -35.14 -18.36 -3.63
CA ALA A 131 -35.69 -19.72 -3.63
C ALA A 131 -34.79 -20.74 -4.39
N GLU A 132 -33.70 -20.31 -5.00
CA GLU A 132 -32.78 -21.20 -5.66
C GLU A 132 -31.86 -21.85 -4.62
N GLU A 133 -31.90 -23.19 -4.56
CA GLU A 133 -30.84 -23.96 -3.91
C GLU A 133 -29.50 -23.54 -4.54
N PRO A 134 -28.42 -23.44 -3.73
CA PRO A 134 -27.10 -23.11 -4.26
C PRO A 134 -26.80 -24.04 -5.43
N ALA A 135 -26.51 -23.46 -6.60
CA ALA A 135 -26.29 -24.20 -7.85
C ALA A 135 -25.16 -25.23 -7.63
N THR A 136 -25.57 -26.45 -7.33
CA THR A 136 -24.70 -27.61 -7.11
C THR A 136 -24.24 -28.19 -8.44
N SER A 137 -23.81 -27.41 -9.40
CA SER A 137 -23.12 -28.00 -10.53
C SER A 137 -22.64 -27.00 -11.59
N VAL A 138 -21.61 -26.26 -11.31
CA VAL A 138 -20.58 -26.01 -12.33
C VAL A 138 -19.24 -26.25 -11.66
N GLY A 139 -18.63 -27.37 -11.93
CA GLY A 139 -17.33 -27.95 -11.75
C GLY A 139 -16.16 -27.24 -11.08
N THR A 140 -16.36 -26.25 -10.29
CA THR A 140 -15.41 -25.76 -9.29
C THR A 140 -16.09 -25.85 -7.93
N ARG A 141 -15.80 -26.92 -7.21
CA ARG A 141 -15.99 -26.92 -5.76
C ARG A 141 -15.16 -25.75 -5.23
N PHE A 142 -15.79 -24.59 -5.11
CA PHE A 142 -15.31 -23.63 -4.14
C PHE A 142 -15.49 -24.31 -2.78
N HIS A 143 -14.47 -25.05 -2.36
CA HIS A 143 -14.30 -25.24 -0.96
C HIS A 143 -14.10 -23.82 -0.44
N PRO A 144 -15.00 -23.28 0.41
CA PRO A 144 -14.55 -22.31 1.36
C PRO A 144 -13.47 -23.07 2.11
N THR A 145 -12.20 -22.82 1.80
CA THR A 145 -11.19 -23.00 2.79
C THR A 145 -11.73 -22.12 3.91
N ARG A 146 -12.43 -22.75 4.86
CA ARG A 146 -12.51 -22.23 6.22
C ARG A 146 -11.07 -21.90 6.52
N GLY A 147 -10.68 -20.69 6.20
CA GLY A 147 -9.50 -20.08 6.75
C GLY A 147 -9.69 -20.37 8.20
N SER A 148 -8.82 -21.24 8.74
CA SER A 148 -8.78 -21.58 10.14
C SER A 148 -9.07 -20.28 10.86
N GLY A 149 -10.28 -20.19 11.45
CA GLY A 149 -10.74 -18.96 12.08
C GLY A 149 -9.75 -18.58 13.17
N LEU A 150 -8.73 -17.89 12.75
CA LEU A 150 -8.01 -17.03 13.68
C LEU A 150 -9.12 -16.09 14.17
N PRO A 151 -9.41 -16.08 15.48
CA PRO A 151 -10.39 -15.18 16.02
C PRO A 151 -10.05 -13.82 15.43
N HIS A 152 -11.05 -13.12 14.86
CA HIS A 152 -10.89 -11.72 14.52
C HIS A 152 -10.11 -11.11 15.66
N ALA A 153 -8.87 -10.71 15.41
CA ALA A 153 -8.15 -9.93 16.39
C ALA A 153 -8.95 -8.63 16.45
N VAL A 154 -9.91 -8.63 17.35
CA VAL A 154 -10.78 -7.47 17.58
C VAL A 154 -9.80 -6.35 17.89
N PHE A 155 -9.87 -5.27 17.12
CA PHE A 155 -9.15 -4.05 17.39
C PHE A 155 -9.53 -3.60 18.80
N THR A 156 -8.82 -4.13 19.79
CA THR A 156 -9.04 -3.73 21.17
C THR A 156 -8.28 -2.43 21.41
N MET A 157 -8.91 -1.50 22.16
CA MET A 157 -8.22 -0.28 22.61
C MET A 157 -6.90 -0.61 23.30
N LYS A 158 -6.80 -1.78 23.94
CA LYS A 158 -5.56 -2.27 24.55
C LYS A 158 -4.46 -2.54 23.51
N ALA A 159 -4.78 -3.20 22.40
CA ALA A 159 -3.81 -3.47 21.33
C ALA A 159 -3.29 -2.18 20.67
N LEU A 160 -4.19 -1.18 20.48
CA LEU A 160 -3.80 0.15 20.02
C LEU A 160 -2.90 0.85 21.02
N GLN A 161 -3.22 0.77 22.31
CA GLN A 161 -2.41 1.36 23.37
C GLN A 161 -1.02 0.72 23.45
N ASP A 162 -0.95 -0.62 23.44
CA ASP A 162 0.31 -1.36 23.46
C ASP A 162 1.20 -0.99 22.24
N LEU A 163 0.59 -0.80 21.06
CA LEU A 163 1.31 -0.37 19.86
C LEU A 163 1.76 1.08 19.97
N ALA A 164 0.92 1.99 20.49
CA ALA A 164 1.29 3.38 20.73
C ALA A 164 2.45 3.50 21.71
N ASP A 165 2.45 2.71 22.80
CA ASP A 165 3.54 2.66 23.77
C ASP A 165 4.85 2.14 23.15
N ARG A 166 4.77 1.19 22.23
CA ARG A 166 5.95 0.70 21.48
C ARG A 166 6.50 1.78 20.57
N ILE A 167 5.64 2.51 19.85
CA ILE A 167 6.03 3.63 18.99
C ILE A 167 6.74 4.73 19.79
N GLN A 168 6.25 5.07 20.97
CA GLN A 168 6.84 6.10 21.80
C GLN A 168 8.27 5.77 22.30
N ARG A 169 8.63 4.50 22.34
CA ARG A 169 9.97 4.05 22.78
C ARG A 169 10.98 4.01 21.64
N THR A 170 10.58 4.31 20.42
CA THR A 170 11.48 4.31 19.28
C THR A 170 12.26 5.62 19.18
N ASP A 171 13.54 5.51 18.85
CA ASP A 171 14.48 6.62 18.74
C ASP A 171 14.94 6.92 17.32
N SER A 172 14.58 6.05 16.37
CA SER A 172 14.93 6.18 14.97
C SER A 172 13.75 5.80 14.05
N LEU A 173 13.78 6.30 12.81
CA LEU A 173 12.77 5.93 11.81
C LEU A 173 12.76 4.42 11.55
N GLU A 174 13.91 3.79 11.59
CA GLU A 174 14.06 2.34 11.40
C GLU A 174 13.34 1.56 12.49
N SER A 175 13.62 1.86 13.76
CA SER A 175 12.96 1.24 14.92
C SER A 175 11.46 1.51 14.95
N LEU A 176 11.04 2.71 14.54
CA LEU A 176 9.62 3.07 14.42
C LEU A 176 8.89 2.20 13.41
N VAL A 177 9.42 2.12 12.20
CA VAL A 177 8.79 1.37 11.10
C VAL A 177 8.72 -0.12 11.44
N ASP A 178 9.79 -0.69 12.00
CA ASP A 178 9.82 -2.09 12.43
C ASP A 178 8.86 -2.38 13.58
N ALA A 179 8.76 -1.49 14.56
CA ALA A 179 7.82 -1.62 15.67
C ALA A 179 6.36 -1.63 15.18
N ILE A 180 6.05 -0.82 14.17
CA ILE A 180 4.71 -0.77 13.58
C ILE A 180 4.39 -2.03 12.81
N LEU A 181 5.25 -2.44 11.87
CA LEU A 181 5.01 -3.64 11.07
C LEU A 181 4.95 -4.89 11.94
N ALA A 182 5.80 -4.99 12.97
CA ALA A 182 5.74 -6.06 13.96
C ALA A 182 4.44 -6.02 14.78
N GLY A 183 4.04 -4.83 15.23
CA GLY A 183 2.79 -4.66 15.99
C GLY A 183 1.54 -4.99 15.19
N LEU A 184 1.51 -4.68 13.90
CA LEU A 184 0.43 -5.06 13.00
C LEU A 184 0.30 -6.59 12.90
N GLU A 185 1.41 -7.30 12.83
CA GLU A 185 1.40 -8.78 12.81
C GLU A 185 1.02 -9.36 14.17
N GLU A 186 1.68 -8.94 15.24
CA GLU A 186 1.55 -9.53 16.58
C GLU A 186 0.20 -9.23 17.24
N SER A 187 -0.29 -7.97 17.10
CA SER A 187 -1.50 -7.53 17.79
C SER A 187 -2.77 -7.72 16.95
N PHE A 188 -2.66 -7.67 15.60
CA PHE A 188 -3.82 -7.70 14.71
C PHE A 188 -3.79 -8.86 13.71
N GLY A 189 -2.71 -9.64 13.67
CA GLY A 189 -2.55 -10.77 12.75
C GLY A 189 -2.41 -10.33 11.29
N PHE A 190 -2.02 -9.07 11.03
CA PHE A 190 -1.78 -8.54 9.69
C PHE A 190 -0.36 -8.86 9.25
N ARG A 191 -0.17 -10.05 8.70
CA ARG A 191 1.15 -10.61 8.39
C ARG A 191 1.89 -9.88 7.29
N ASN A 192 1.17 -9.49 6.23
CA ASN A 192 1.78 -8.91 5.04
C ASN A 192 1.50 -7.42 5.00
N SER A 193 2.52 -6.62 5.26
CA SER A 193 2.41 -5.17 5.32
C SER A 193 3.64 -4.48 4.74
N MET A 194 3.43 -3.27 4.20
CA MET A 194 4.49 -2.44 3.64
C MET A 194 4.22 -0.96 3.88
N ILE A 195 5.31 -0.19 4.02
CA ILE A 195 5.27 1.27 4.12
C ILE A 195 6.02 1.86 2.94
N LEU A 196 5.36 2.78 2.25
CA LEU A 196 5.93 3.54 1.15
C LEU A 196 5.94 5.03 1.50
N VAL A 197 6.93 5.74 0.99
CA VAL A 197 7.05 7.21 1.13
C VAL A 197 7.24 7.85 -0.23
N PRO A 198 6.92 9.16 -0.40
CA PRO A 198 7.18 9.88 -1.64
C PRO A 198 8.66 9.78 -2.04
N ALA A 199 8.90 9.47 -3.32
CA ALA A 199 10.24 9.46 -3.91
C ALA A 199 10.68 10.89 -4.26
N GLU A 200 11.94 11.04 -4.71
CA GLU A 200 12.43 12.30 -5.28
C GLU A 200 11.73 12.61 -6.61
N GLU A 201 11.50 11.58 -7.41
CA GLU A 201 10.72 11.67 -8.65
C GLU A 201 9.27 11.97 -8.31
N ALA A 202 8.75 13.08 -8.82
CA ALA A 202 7.36 13.48 -8.59
C ALA A 202 6.39 12.40 -9.09
N GLY A 203 5.38 12.11 -8.29
CA GLY A 203 4.37 11.11 -8.65
C GLY A 203 4.78 9.66 -8.42
N VAL A 204 5.90 9.42 -7.72
CA VAL A 204 6.38 8.09 -7.38
C VAL A 204 6.47 7.91 -5.87
N LEU A 205 6.09 6.73 -5.40
CA LEU A 205 6.31 6.26 -4.03
C LEU A 205 7.40 5.20 -4.03
N VAL A 206 8.21 5.14 -2.99
CA VAL A 206 9.23 4.11 -2.79
C VAL A 206 9.00 3.35 -1.50
N THR A 207 9.09 2.02 -1.56
CA THR A 207 8.93 1.15 -0.40
C THR A 207 10.16 1.24 0.50
N ILE A 208 9.96 1.66 1.75
CA ILE A 208 11.03 1.75 2.75
C ILE A 208 11.06 0.55 3.69
N ALA A 209 9.93 -0.14 3.85
CA ALA A 209 9.83 -1.29 4.73
C ALA A 209 8.76 -2.26 4.27
N THR A 210 9.02 -3.54 4.51
CA THR A 210 8.10 -4.65 4.22
C THR A 210 8.18 -5.71 5.31
N ARG A 211 7.06 -6.40 5.56
CA ARG A 211 7.00 -7.53 6.47
C ARG A 211 6.08 -8.61 5.91
N GLY A 212 6.48 -9.89 6.08
CA GLY A 212 5.70 -11.05 5.69
C GLY A 212 5.77 -11.43 4.21
N TYR A 213 6.59 -10.76 3.40
CA TYR A 213 6.77 -11.11 1.99
C TYR A 213 8.04 -11.95 1.79
N PRO A 214 8.01 -12.91 0.84
CA PRO A 214 9.17 -13.78 0.56
C PRO A 214 10.40 -13.02 0.07
N GLN A 215 10.17 -11.89 -0.61
CA GLN A 215 11.21 -11.03 -1.16
C GLN A 215 11.23 -9.69 -0.42
N ASN A 216 12.43 -9.22 -0.11
CA ASN A 216 12.59 -7.86 0.40
C ASN A 216 12.25 -6.86 -0.70
N GLY A 217 11.12 -6.17 -0.53
CA GLY A 217 10.63 -5.17 -1.48
C GLY A 217 11.17 -3.76 -1.24
N SER A 218 12.14 -3.57 -0.34
CA SER A 218 12.71 -2.24 -0.09
C SER A 218 13.32 -1.66 -1.37
N GLY A 219 12.92 -0.45 -1.73
CA GLY A 219 13.29 0.21 -2.99
C GLY A 219 12.36 -0.07 -4.17
N ALA A 220 11.33 -0.88 -3.98
CA ALA A 220 10.29 -1.03 -4.99
C ALA A 220 9.50 0.27 -5.13
N GLU A 221 9.13 0.59 -6.35
CA GLU A 221 8.47 1.85 -6.70
C GLU A 221 7.04 1.61 -7.14
N ALA A 222 6.14 2.50 -6.71
CA ALA A 222 4.75 2.56 -7.13
C ALA A 222 4.42 3.96 -7.65
N ARG A 223 3.74 4.05 -8.79
CA ARG A 223 3.27 5.34 -9.32
C ARG A 223 2.00 5.78 -8.62
N ILE A 224 1.89 7.07 -8.31
CA ILE A 224 0.63 7.65 -7.83
C ILE A 224 -0.44 7.46 -8.90
N GLY A 225 -1.62 6.98 -8.47
CA GLY A 225 -2.74 6.64 -9.35
C GLY A 225 -2.68 5.24 -9.97
N GLU A 226 -1.64 4.43 -9.71
CA GLU A 226 -1.55 3.05 -10.19
C GLU A 226 -1.67 2.04 -9.05
N GLY A 227 -2.52 1.04 -9.21
CA GLY A 227 -2.79 0.04 -8.18
C GLY A 227 -3.42 0.65 -6.92
N ILE A 228 -3.57 -0.15 -5.87
CA ILE A 228 -4.21 0.32 -4.62
C ILE A 228 -3.34 1.36 -3.91
N VAL A 229 -2.04 1.10 -3.80
CA VAL A 229 -1.09 2.01 -3.14
C VAL A 229 -1.07 3.38 -3.81
N GLY A 230 -0.98 3.40 -5.15
CA GLY A 230 -0.99 4.65 -5.91
C GLY A 230 -2.31 5.40 -5.83
N LEU A 231 -3.44 4.70 -5.82
CA LEU A 231 -4.76 5.32 -5.66
C LEU A 231 -4.99 5.88 -4.26
N VAL A 232 -4.51 5.19 -3.20
CA VAL A 232 -4.53 5.72 -1.83
C VAL A 232 -3.77 7.04 -1.76
N ALA A 233 -2.61 7.11 -2.41
CA ALA A 233 -1.81 8.33 -2.46
C ALA A 233 -2.50 9.46 -3.23
N GLU A 234 -3.13 9.15 -4.37
CA GLU A 234 -3.85 10.10 -5.22
C GLU A 234 -5.11 10.65 -4.53
N ALA A 235 -5.94 9.73 -4.00
CA ALA A 235 -7.20 10.07 -3.36
C ALA A 235 -7.02 10.65 -1.95
N ARG A 236 -5.87 10.37 -1.30
CA ARG A 236 -5.61 10.75 0.11
C ARG A 236 -6.69 10.23 1.06
N LYS A 237 -7.24 9.07 0.76
CA LYS A 237 -8.32 8.41 1.50
C LYS A 237 -7.99 6.93 1.70
N PRO A 238 -8.43 6.30 2.81
CA PRO A 238 -8.26 4.87 3.00
C PRO A 238 -9.09 4.08 2.00
N ILE A 239 -8.47 3.07 1.39
CA ILE A 239 -9.11 2.16 0.43
C ILE A 239 -9.03 0.75 0.96
N ARG A 240 -10.18 0.07 1.02
CA ARG A 240 -10.32 -1.34 1.35
C ARG A 240 -10.92 -2.07 0.16
N ILE A 241 -10.28 -3.15 -0.25
CA ILE A 241 -10.77 -4.04 -1.31
C ILE A 241 -10.76 -5.46 -0.79
N SER A 242 -11.79 -6.22 -1.17
CA SER A 242 -11.96 -7.64 -0.86
C SER A 242 -12.24 -8.42 -2.14
N GLY A 243 -11.83 -9.69 -2.19
CA GLY A 243 -12.11 -10.60 -3.31
C GLY A 243 -11.45 -10.20 -4.64
N LEU A 244 -10.23 -9.70 -4.58
CA LEU A 244 -9.49 -9.22 -5.73
C LEU A 244 -9.40 -10.24 -6.87
N MET A 245 -9.16 -11.52 -6.57
CA MET A 245 -9.07 -12.57 -7.60
C MET A 245 -10.37 -12.75 -8.36
N ARG A 246 -11.51 -12.66 -7.68
CA ARG A 246 -12.83 -12.79 -8.35
C ARG A 246 -13.12 -11.57 -9.23
N GLY A 247 -12.79 -10.38 -8.76
CA GLY A 247 -12.87 -9.15 -9.56
C GLY A 247 -12.01 -9.22 -10.82
N MET A 248 -10.82 -9.77 -10.74
CA MET A 248 -9.93 -10.02 -11.89
C MET A 248 -10.52 -11.00 -12.88
N LEU A 249 -11.03 -12.14 -12.43
CA LEU A 249 -11.66 -13.15 -13.31
C LEU A 249 -12.84 -12.54 -14.06
N TYR A 250 -13.66 -11.73 -13.41
CA TYR A 250 -14.75 -11.01 -14.05
C TYR A 250 -14.25 -9.99 -15.08
N ALA A 251 -13.23 -9.20 -14.73
CA ALA A 251 -12.64 -8.22 -15.64
C ALA A 251 -11.98 -8.89 -16.85
N TYR A 252 -11.27 -10.00 -16.67
CA TYR A 252 -10.70 -10.78 -17.76
C TYR A 252 -11.77 -11.42 -18.66
N ALA A 253 -12.88 -11.89 -18.10
CA ALA A 253 -14.00 -12.42 -18.88
C ALA A 253 -14.66 -11.35 -19.77
N MET A 254 -14.62 -10.09 -19.34
CA MET A 254 -15.14 -8.96 -20.14
C MET A 254 -14.13 -8.42 -21.16
N HIS A 255 -12.85 -8.73 -21.01
CA HIS A 255 -11.76 -8.27 -21.89
C HIS A 255 -11.12 -9.45 -22.63
N HIS A 256 -11.72 -9.88 -23.74
CA HIS A 256 -11.04 -10.72 -24.69
C HIS A 256 -10.20 -9.84 -25.63
N GLY A 257 -8.89 -9.78 -25.35
CA GLY A 257 -7.86 -9.39 -26.32
C GLY A 257 -7.16 -8.07 -26.11
N SER A 258 -6.11 -8.09 -25.37
CA SER A 258 -4.81 -7.49 -25.72
C SER A 258 -3.75 -7.93 -24.71
N GLN A 259 -2.93 -8.89 -25.13
CA GLN A 259 -1.65 -9.15 -24.46
C GLN A 259 -0.69 -8.08 -24.98
N ASP A 260 -0.62 -6.94 -24.34
CA ASP A 260 0.45 -6.00 -24.58
C ASP A 260 1.68 -6.45 -23.80
N ALA A 261 2.72 -6.79 -24.57
CA ALA A 261 4.03 -7.15 -24.06
C ALA A 261 4.57 -6.03 -23.16
N GLN A 262 5.02 -6.37 -21.96
CA GLN A 262 5.67 -5.45 -21.04
C GLN A 262 6.89 -4.80 -21.71
N PRO A 263 7.01 -3.45 -21.71
CA PRO A 263 8.16 -2.75 -22.31
C PRO A 263 9.48 -3.14 -21.64
N ALA A 264 10.55 -3.21 -22.42
CA ALA A 264 11.89 -3.60 -21.97
C ALA A 264 12.48 -2.71 -20.85
N ALA A 265 11.94 -1.51 -20.63
CA ALA A 265 12.31 -0.58 -19.54
C ALA A 265 12.01 -1.11 -18.12
N LEU A 266 11.21 -2.18 -17.98
CA LEU A 266 10.87 -2.80 -16.70
C LEU A 266 11.97 -3.66 -16.09
N ARG A 267 13.04 -3.95 -16.82
CA ARG A 267 14.12 -4.85 -16.33
C ARG A 267 15.03 -4.25 -15.25
N ARG A 268 14.96 -2.94 -15.00
CA ARG A 268 15.76 -2.24 -13.99
C ARG A 268 14.91 -1.72 -12.81
N ARG A 269 13.74 -2.29 -12.57
CA ARG A 269 12.87 -1.92 -11.44
C ARG A 269 12.76 -3.07 -10.46
N ILE A 270 12.77 -2.74 -9.17
CA ILE A 270 12.44 -3.69 -8.12
C ILE A 270 10.92 -3.87 -8.17
N PRO A 271 10.39 -5.10 -8.36
CA PRO A 271 8.96 -5.30 -8.34
C PRO A 271 8.40 -4.95 -6.96
N LEU A 272 7.21 -4.32 -6.95
CA LEU A 272 6.49 -4.08 -5.71
C LEU A 272 6.24 -5.42 -5.02
N PRO A 273 6.58 -5.57 -3.72
CA PRO A 273 6.26 -6.78 -3.00
C PRO A 273 4.75 -6.96 -2.95
N GLY A 274 4.31 -8.19 -3.06
CA GLY A 274 2.90 -8.53 -3.03
C GLY A 274 2.71 -10.02 -2.81
N LEU A 275 1.54 -10.40 -2.33
CA LEU A 275 1.13 -11.79 -2.31
C LEU A 275 0.89 -12.26 -3.74
N PRO A 276 1.22 -13.53 -4.08
CA PRO A 276 0.95 -14.07 -5.42
C PRO A 276 -0.54 -14.01 -5.79
N ASN A 277 -1.40 -14.21 -4.81
CA ASN A 277 -2.86 -14.20 -4.95
C ASN A 277 -3.48 -13.42 -3.78
N PRO A 278 -3.39 -12.10 -3.76
CA PRO A 278 -4.02 -11.31 -2.70
C PRO A 278 -5.54 -11.38 -2.87
N GLU A 279 -6.25 -11.75 -1.81
CA GLU A 279 -7.71 -11.79 -1.80
C GLU A 279 -8.30 -10.52 -1.18
N SER A 280 -7.58 -9.87 -0.27
CA SER A 280 -7.99 -8.57 0.27
C SER A 280 -6.80 -7.65 0.51
N GLN A 281 -7.02 -6.35 0.34
CA GLN A 281 -6.03 -5.30 0.58
C GLN A 281 -6.66 -4.11 1.32
N LEU A 282 -5.88 -3.52 2.21
CA LEU A 282 -6.21 -2.29 2.92
C LEU A 282 -5.04 -1.32 2.80
N GLY A 283 -5.27 -0.19 2.16
CA GLY A 283 -4.31 0.90 2.07
C GLY A 283 -4.80 2.13 2.82
N VAL A 284 -3.94 2.77 3.60
CA VAL A 284 -4.24 4.01 4.29
C VAL A 284 -3.17 5.06 4.01
N PRO A 285 -3.55 6.32 3.75
CA PRO A 285 -2.61 7.39 3.54
C PRO A 285 -2.05 7.87 4.87
N LEU A 286 -0.76 8.12 4.93
CA LEU A 286 -0.09 8.73 6.07
C LEU A 286 -0.08 10.24 5.84
N MET A 287 -0.99 10.96 6.49
CA MET A 287 -1.23 12.37 6.24
C MET A 287 -0.83 13.25 7.42
N VAL A 288 -0.13 14.36 7.17
CA VAL A 288 0.13 15.41 8.17
C VAL A 288 -0.19 16.76 7.54
N ARG A 289 -1.09 17.52 8.16
CA ARG A 289 -1.49 18.88 7.70
C ARG A 289 -1.88 18.94 6.22
N GLY A 290 -2.55 17.88 5.71
CA GLY A 290 -2.96 17.79 4.32
C GLY A 290 -1.87 17.33 3.34
N GLU A 291 -0.64 17.09 3.81
CA GLU A 291 0.47 16.58 3.01
C GLU A 291 0.60 15.06 3.16
N LEU A 292 0.88 14.39 2.05
CA LEU A 292 1.13 12.94 2.03
C LEU A 292 2.58 12.67 2.48
N VAL A 293 2.74 12.01 3.62
CA VAL A 293 4.04 11.57 4.17
C VAL A 293 4.37 10.15 3.72
N GLY A 294 3.35 9.34 3.45
CA GLY A 294 3.52 7.97 3.00
C GLY A 294 2.20 7.24 2.79
N VAL A 295 2.30 5.94 2.54
CA VAL A 295 1.17 5.01 2.46
C VAL A 295 1.53 3.74 3.24
N LEU A 296 0.64 3.30 4.11
CA LEU A 296 0.67 1.97 4.71
C LEU A 296 -0.27 1.06 3.91
N CYS A 297 0.24 -0.06 3.42
CA CYS A 297 -0.55 -1.08 2.73
C CYS A 297 -0.45 -2.41 3.45
N ILE A 298 -1.58 -3.10 3.58
CA ILE A 298 -1.72 -4.40 4.23
C ILE A 298 -2.43 -5.34 3.26
N GLU A 299 -1.92 -6.55 3.11
CA GLU A 299 -2.46 -7.57 2.22
C GLU A 299 -2.82 -8.85 2.98
N SER A 300 -3.78 -9.58 2.44
CA SER A 300 -4.15 -10.91 2.94
C SER A 300 -4.58 -11.83 1.80
N ASP A 301 -4.30 -13.10 1.96
CA ASP A 301 -4.81 -14.21 1.14
C ASP A 301 -6.24 -14.63 1.51
N SER A 302 -6.82 -14.01 2.53
CA SER A 302 -8.20 -14.24 2.96
C SER A 302 -9.14 -13.21 2.34
N PRO A 303 -10.26 -13.61 1.72
CA PRO A 303 -11.10 -12.72 0.92
C PRO A 303 -11.82 -11.63 1.72
N TYR A 304 -12.05 -11.81 3.02
CA TYR A 304 -12.78 -10.87 3.88
C TYR A 304 -11.99 -10.46 5.11
N ARG A 305 -10.66 -10.38 4.99
CA ARG A 305 -9.80 -10.15 6.14
C ARG A 305 -10.05 -8.79 6.80
N PHE A 306 -10.42 -7.78 6.03
CA PHE A 306 -10.56 -6.41 6.54
C PHE A 306 -12.03 -5.97 6.55
N HIS A 307 -12.49 -5.48 7.71
CA HIS A 307 -13.83 -4.88 7.90
C HIS A 307 -13.75 -3.35 7.95
N GLU A 308 -14.89 -2.65 8.05
CA GLU A 308 -14.93 -1.19 8.19
C GLU A 308 -14.27 -0.72 9.49
N GLU A 309 -14.37 -1.52 10.54
CA GLU A 309 -13.72 -1.27 11.82
C GLU A 309 -12.19 -1.34 11.70
N ASP A 310 -11.66 -2.34 10.97
CA ASP A 310 -10.24 -2.45 10.68
C ASP A 310 -9.76 -1.23 9.89
N LYS A 311 -10.51 -0.84 8.85
CA LYS A 311 -10.17 0.35 8.04
C LYS A 311 -10.10 1.61 8.90
N SER A 312 -11.11 1.84 9.74
CA SER A 312 -11.16 3.03 10.60
C SER A 312 -10.04 3.04 11.64
N SER A 313 -9.72 1.89 12.19
CA SER A 313 -8.67 1.75 13.22
C SER A 313 -7.27 1.88 12.63
N ILE A 314 -7.03 1.29 11.45
CA ILE A 314 -5.75 1.44 10.74
C ILE A 314 -5.58 2.86 10.19
N ASP A 315 -6.65 3.52 9.77
CA ASP A 315 -6.62 4.93 9.37
C ASP A 315 -6.20 5.84 10.54
N LEU A 316 -6.79 5.61 11.72
CA LEU A 316 -6.39 6.31 12.95
C LEU A 316 -4.91 6.05 13.29
N LEU A 317 -4.46 4.80 13.21
CA LEU A 317 -3.05 4.44 13.39
C LEU A 317 -2.16 5.13 12.35
N GLY A 318 -2.62 5.23 11.10
CA GLY A 318 -1.95 5.92 10.01
C GLY A 318 -1.70 7.40 10.32
N HIS A 319 -2.67 8.09 10.89
CA HIS A 319 -2.50 9.48 11.34
C HIS A 319 -1.44 9.60 12.43
N TYR A 320 -1.47 8.69 13.42
CA TYR A 320 -0.47 8.68 14.49
C TYR A 320 0.94 8.39 13.96
N LEU A 321 1.06 7.43 13.06
CA LEU A 321 2.30 7.07 12.39
C LEU A 321 2.87 8.25 11.58
N ALA A 322 2.01 8.92 10.81
CA ALA A 322 2.42 10.07 10.01
C ALA A 322 3.03 11.19 10.88
N ILE A 323 2.39 11.48 12.02
CA ILE A 323 2.92 12.46 13.00
C ILE A 323 4.25 11.98 13.59
N ALA A 324 4.38 10.69 13.93
CA ALA A 324 5.62 10.14 14.49
C ALA A 324 6.78 10.24 13.47
N ILE A 325 6.54 9.89 12.21
CA ILE A 325 7.53 10.03 11.12
C ILE A 325 7.95 11.50 10.99
N GLN A 326 6.99 12.42 10.92
CA GLN A 326 7.29 13.85 10.76
C GLN A 326 8.05 14.41 11.96
N ASN A 327 7.67 14.03 13.18
CA ASN A 327 8.37 14.48 14.39
C ASN A 327 9.82 13.99 14.40
N MET A 328 10.09 12.75 13.99
CA MET A 328 11.47 12.28 13.90
C MET A 328 12.29 13.09 12.90
N GLN A 329 11.71 13.44 11.75
CA GLN A 329 12.36 14.29 10.76
C GLN A 329 12.68 15.70 11.31
N LEU A 330 11.72 16.33 11.95
CA LEU A 330 11.88 17.67 12.53
C LEU A 330 12.87 17.70 13.71
N HIS A 331 12.91 16.67 14.53
CA HIS A 331 13.86 16.57 15.64
C HIS A 331 15.30 16.42 15.16
N GLU A 332 15.52 15.74 14.05
CA GLU A 332 16.85 15.64 13.44
C GLU A 332 17.34 16.98 12.89
N GLU A 333 16.44 17.76 12.27
CA GLU A 333 16.75 19.09 11.79
C GLU A 333 17.18 20.01 12.93
N ARG A 334 16.44 20.03 14.06
CA ARG A 334 16.76 20.85 15.24
C ARG A 334 18.05 20.45 15.95
N THR A 335 18.33 19.16 16.02
CA THR A 335 19.57 18.70 16.68
C THR A 335 20.80 19.07 15.85
N THR A 336 20.63 19.15 14.53
CA THR A 336 21.68 19.63 13.61
C THR A 336 21.99 21.11 13.82
N GLU A 337 20.98 21.95 14.12
CA GLU A 337 21.14 23.38 14.41
C GLU A 337 21.76 23.66 15.80
N SER A 338 21.42 22.84 16.79
CA SER A 338 21.84 23.08 18.17
C SER A 338 23.30 22.69 18.49
N VAL A 339 23.91 21.80 17.68
CA VAL A 339 25.32 21.38 17.84
C VAL A 339 26.28 22.42 17.25
N GLU A 340 25.82 23.45 16.57
CA GLU A 340 26.65 24.56 16.09
C GLU A 340 27.36 25.35 17.21
N SER A 341 26.86 25.27 18.45
CA SER A 341 27.38 26.08 19.56
C SER A 341 28.54 25.44 20.36
N LEU A 342 28.87 24.16 20.13
CA LEU A 342 29.87 23.45 20.94
C LEU A 342 30.80 22.55 20.11
N ALA A 343 31.55 23.09 19.19
CA ALA A 343 32.59 22.35 18.49
C ALA A 343 33.99 22.66 19.08
N ILE A 344 34.48 21.78 19.93
CA ILE A 344 35.90 21.65 20.26
C ILE A 344 36.43 20.40 19.57
N PRO A 345 37.48 20.47 18.77
CA PRO A 345 38.03 19.29 18.10
C PRO A 345 38.88 18.48 19.09
N SER A 346 38.47 17.27 19.39
CA SER A 346 39.31 16.30 20.09
C SER A 346 39.81 15.24 19.13
N HIS A 347 41.07 15.36 18.74
CA HIS A 347 41.83 14.27 18.13
C HIS A 347 42.22 13.28 19.23
N ALA A 348 41.67 12.08 19.22
CA ALA A 348 42.23 10.94 19.93
C ALA A 348 42.26 9.74 19.02
N ALA A 349 43.42 9.45 18.51
CA ALA A 349 43.70 8.20 17.79
C ALA A 349 43.73 7.05 18.81
N ILE A 350 42.84 6.09 18.65
CA ILE A 350 42.93 4.80 19.33
C ILE A 350 43.26 3.76 18.28
N SER A 351 44.50 3.29 18.31
CA SER A 351 44.99 2.16 17.53
C SER A 351 44.30 0.88 18.03
N ALA A 352 43.50 0.26 17.18
CA ALA A 352 42.99 -1.07 17.41
C ALA A 352 43.94 -2.10 16.78
N VAL A 353 44.47 -2.96 17.62
CA VAL A 353 45.26 -4.13 17.24
C VAL A 353 44.31 -5.15 16.62
N SER A 354 44.46 -5.40 15.33
CA SER A 354 43.78 -6.47 14.61
C SER A 354 44.68 -7.69 14.51
N SER A 355 44.18 -8.84 14.96
CA SER A 355 44.74 -10.15 14.69
C SER A 355 44.41 -10.54 13.23
N PRO A 356 45.30 -11.16 12.48
CA PRO A 356 45.04 -11.52 11.08
C PRO A 356 44.29 -12.85 11.00
N ASP A 357 43.00 -12.81 10.74
CA ASP A 357 42.26 -13.98 10.23
C ASP A 357 42.36 -13.94 8.70
N THR A 358 43.16 -14.83 8.13
CA THR A 358 43.49 -14.87 6.69
C THR A 358 42.34 -15.52 5.91
N ARG A 359 41.21 -14.83 5.80
CA ARG A 359 40.20 -15.08 4.74
C ARG A 359 40.47 -14.12 3.61
N ALA A 360 40.53 -14.65 2.39
CA ALA A 360 40.61 -13.82 1.20
C ALA A 360 39.48 -12.80 1.21
N ILE A 361 39.83 -11.51 1.28
CA ILE A 361 38.84 -10.42 1.28
C ILE A 361 38.23 -10.38 -0.14
N PRO A 362 36.90 -10.53 -0.30
CA PRO A 362 36.26 -10.48 -1.61
C PRO A 362 36.38 -9.06 -2.18
N THR A 363 36.62 -8.95 -3.48
CA THR A 363 36.59 -7.67 -4.20
C THR A 363 35.20 -7.50 -4.82
N ARG A 364 34.53 -6.37 -4.53
CA ARG A 364 33.23 -6.01 -5.13
C ARG A 364 33.40 -4.95 -6.20
N GLN A 365 32.79 -5.20 -7.36
CA GLN A 365 32.75 -4.27 -8.46
C GLN A 365 31.53 -3.34 -8.30
N VAL A 366 31.76 -2.05 -8.08
CA VAL A 366 30.68 -1.07 -7.91
C VAL A 366 30.72 -0.07 -9.06
N VAL A 367 29.69 -0.08 -9.87
CA VAL A 367 29.55 0.77 -11.06
C VAL A 367 28.44 1.80 -10.84
N TYR A 368 28.77 3.07 -11.01
CA TYR A 368 27.77 4.15 -11.02
C TYR A 368 27.46 4.58 -12.46
N HIS A 369 26.21 4.38 -12.89
CA HIS A 369 25.71 4.82 -14.18
C HIS A 369 25.16 6.24 -14.08
N CYS A 370 25.80 7.20 -14.74
CA CYS A 370 25.45 8.62 -14.65
C CYS A 370 24.11 8.94 -15.32
N ALA A 371 23.77 8.27 -16.43
CA ALA A 371 22.53 8.53 -17.17
C ALA A 371 21.27 8.16 -16.36
N ASP A 372 21.31 7.03 -15.67
CA ASP A 372 20.18 6.50 -14.89
C ASP A 372 20.31 6.82 -13.39
N GLU A 373 21.39 7.49 -12.97
CA GLU A 373 21.74 7.74 -11.56
C GLU A 373 21.60 6.47 -10.70
N CYS A 374 22.09 5.32 -11.17
CA CYS A 374 21.94 4.05 -10.47
C CYS A 374 23.29 3.39 -10.15
N ILE A 375 23.29 2.54 -9.12
CA ILE A 375 24.44 1.72 -8.73
C ILE A 375 24.15 0.26 -9.06
N MET A 376 25.13 -0.37 -9.71
CA MET A 376 25.26 -1.81 -9.90
C MET A 376 26.39 -2.33 -9.02
N VAL A 377 26.19 -3.48 -8.37
CA VAL A 377 27.22 -4.21 -7.63
C VAL A 377 27.35 -5.58 -8.26
N ASP A 378 28.55 -5.96 -8.72
CA ASP A 378 28.82 -7.21 -9.41
C ASP A 378 27.82 -7.49 -10.57
N ASN A 379 27.51 -6.47 -11.37
CA ASN A 379 26.51 -6.48 -12.45
C ASN A 379 25.04 -6.67 -11.99
N GLU A 380 24.75 -6.65 -10.71
CA GLU A 380 23.37 -6.66 -10.21
C GLU A 380 22.92 -5.25 -9.81
N TYR A 381 21.68 -4.92 -10.18
CA TYR A 381 21.07 -3.64 -9.81
C TYR A 381 20.90 -3.53 -8.28
N LEU A 382 21.46 -2.49 -7.69
CA LEU A 382 21.32 -2.21 -6.26
C LEU A 382 20.21 -1.17 -6.00
N ILE A 383 20.41 0.06 -6.48
CA ILE A 383 19.54 1.20 -6.15
C ILE A 383 19.76 2.35 -7.14
N ARG A 384 18.78 3.28 -7.24
CA ARG A 384 18.88 4.49 -8.10
C ARG A 384 18.57 5.78 -7.36
N SER A 385 18.71 6.91 -8.08
CA SER A 385 18.39 8.29 -7.64
C SER A 385 19.18 8.69 -6.39
N LEU A 386 18.62 9.50 -5.50
CA LEU A 386 19.32 10.05 -4.33
C LEU A 386 20.03 9.01 -3.44
N PRO A 387 19.44 7.84 -3.09
CA PRO A 387 20.19 6.82 -2.35
C PRO A 387 21.44 6.31 -3.08
N ALA A 388 21.40 6.22 -4.41
CA ALA A 388 22.58 5.85 -5.21
C ALA A 388 23.64 6.95 -5.15
N ARG A 389 23.26 8.23 -5.31
CA ARG A 389 24.18 9.37 -5.17
C ARG A 389 24.82 9.42 -3.79
N ILE A 390 24.03 9.17 -2.72
CA ILE A 390 24.57 9.12 -1.35
C ILE A 390 25.61 8.01 -1.24
N LEU A 391 25.27 6.76 -1.60
CA LEU A 391 26.20 5.65 -1.51
C LEU A 391 27.47 5.92 -2.32
N TRP A 392 27.33 6.37 -3.57
CA TRP A 392 28.48 6.71 -4.41
C TRP A 392 29.40 7.75 -3.78
N ARG A 393 28.81 8.78 -3.17
CA ARG A 393 29.56 9.82 -2.46
C ARG A 393 30.34 9.29 -1.26
N LEU A 394 29.71 8.41 -0.47
CA LEU A 394 30.36 7.77 0.69
C LEU A 394 31.54 6.90 0.25
N LEU A 395 31.34 6.03 -0.76
CA LEU A 395 32.35 5.14 -1.28
C LEU A 395 33.54 5.91 -1.87
N LYS A 396 33.28 6.94 -2.68
CA LYS A 396 34.31 7.82 -3.24
C LYS A 396 35.12 8.56 -2.18
N THR A 397 34.44 9.07 -1.15
CA THR A 397 35.12 9.74 -0.03
C THR A 397 36.00 8.75 0.73
N HIS A 398 35.50 7.54 0.96
CA HIS A 398 36.30 6.48 1.59
C HIS A 398 37.53 6.11 0.74
N GLU A 399 37.37 5.88 -0.57
CA GLU A 399 38.47 5.57 -1.48
C GLU A 399 39.56 6.64 -1.47
N GLN A 400 39.18 7.93 -1.47
CA GLN A 400 40.09 9.06 -1.55
C GLN A 400 40.81 9.40 -0.24
N THR A 401 40.12 9.24 0.90
CA THR A 401 40.59 9.75 2.19
C THR A 401 40.71 8.71 3.30
N GLY A 402 40.25 7.47 3.07
CA GLY A 402 40.15 6.43 4.11
C GLY A 402 39.08 6.71 5.17
N ARG A 403 38.30 7.76 5.00
CA ARG A 403 37.27 8.17 5.96
C ARG A 403 36.09 7.22 5.89
N ASN A 404 35.60 6.79 7.05
CA ASN A 404 34.46 5.88 7.18
C ASN A 404 33.32 6.43 8.05
N GLU A 405 33.50 7.56 8.76
CA GLU A 405 32.45 8.18 9.58
C GLU A 405 31.88 9.42 8.87
N PHE A 406 30.54 9.52 8.88
CA PHE A 406 29.78 10.56 8.22
C PHE A 406 28.63 11.06 9.08
N THR A 407 28.13 12.26 8.75
CA THR A 407 26.97 12.86 9.43
C THR A 407 25.87 13.24 8.45
N ASN A 408 24.62 13.23 8.91
CA ASN A 408 23.47 13.67 8.12
C ASN A 408 23.64 15.13 7.66
N ARG A 409 24.27 15.96 8.51
CA ARG A 409 24.57 17.37 8.21
C ARG A 409 25.47 17.51 6.99
N GLU A 410 26.56 16.74 6.94
CA GLU A 410 27.47 16.78 5.80
C GLU A 410 26.77 16.41 4.51
N LEU A 411 25.91 15.37 4.53
CA LEU A 411 25.13 14.99 3.36
C LEU A 411 24.17 16.11 2.95
N ARG A 412 23.49 16.77 3.90
CA ARG A 412 22.57 17.89 3.62
C ARG A 412 23.28 19.12 3.03
N LEU A 413 24.52 19.37 3.42
CA LEU A 413 25.33 20.51 2.92
C LEU A 413 26.03 20.18 1.59
N ASP A 414 26.10 18.92 1.19
CA ASP A 414 26.76 18.52 -0.05
C ASP A 414 25.90 18.83 -1.28
N LYS A 415 26.23 19.94 -1.96
CA LYS A 415 25.55 20.39 -3.16
C LYS A 415 25.55 19.38 -4.30
N SER A 416 26.51 18.42 -4.31
CA SER A 416 26.58 17.39 -5.34
C SER A 416 25.42 16.39 -5.25
N LEU A 417 24.83 16.24 -4.06
CA LEU A 417 23.69 15.36 -3.83
C LEU A 417 22.37 15.96 -4.34
N LYS A 418 22.33 17.27 -4.65
CA LYS A 418 21.12 17.98 -5.12
C LYS A 418 19.90 17.71 -4.24
N LEU A 419 20.10 17.73 -2.91
CA LEU A 419 19.01 17.57 -1.97
C LEU A 419 18.02 18.73 -2.13
N PRO A 420 16.69 18.48 -2.08
CA PRO A 420 15.69 19.54 -2.07
C PRO A 420 15.86 20.44 -0.85
N ASP A 421 15.72 21.75 -1.02
CA ASP A 421 15.88 22.74 0.07
C ASP A 421 14.82 22.60 1.17
N PHE A 422 13.72 21.88 0.92
CA PHE A 422 12.58 21.73 1.82
C PHE A 422 12.01 20.30 1.78
N LYS A 423 11.77 19.69 2.93
CA LYS A 423 11.07 18.40 3.13
C LYS A 423 11.81 17.16 2.60
N ASP A 424 13.14 17.12 2.63
CA ASP A 424 13.82 15.89 2.27
C ASP A 424 13.84 14.87 3.43
N ASN A 425 13.41 13.66 3.12
CA ASN A 425 13.39 12.54 4.05
C ASN A 425 14.73 11.76 3.96
N LEU A 426 15.84 12.41 4.32
CA LEU A 426 17.18 11.81 4.27
C LEU A 426 17.24 10.49 5.04
N GLU A 427 16.62 10.40 6.22
CA GLU A 427 16.60 9.18 7.03
C GLU A 427 15.85 8.03 6.32
N ALA A 428 14.74 8.31 5.65
CA ALA A 428 14.08 7.29 4.84
C ALA A 428 14.97 6.81 3.68
N ARG A 429 15.79 7.70 3.10
CA ARG A 429 16.74 7.34 2.04
C ARG A 429 17.90 6.49 2.59
N LEU A 430 18.41 6.84 3.76
CA LEU A 430 19.44 6.06 4.44
C LEU A 430 18.90 4.71 4.92
N LEU A 431 17.69 4.67 5.45
CA LEU A 431 17.01 3.42 5.82
C LEU A 431 16.86 2.50 4.60
N LEU A 432 16.33 3.05 3.50
CA LEU A 432 16.19 2.31 2.25
C LEU A 432 17.53 1.75 1.78
N LEU A 433 18.58 2.59 1.81
CA LEU A 433 19.92 2.20 1.37
C LEU A 433 20.50 1.09 2.25
N ARG A 434 20.38 1.18 3.59
CA ARG A 434 20.80 0.14 4.53
C ARG A 434 20.12 -1.20 4.22
N ARG A 435 18.80 -1.22 4.11
CA ARG A 435 18.04 -2.44 3.81
C ARG A 435 18.41 -3.07 2.47
N ARG A 436 18.68 -2.24 1.47
CA ARG A 436 19.13 -2.74 0.16
C ARG A 436 20.53 -3.35 0.23
N LEU A 437 21.45 -2.71 0.92
CA LEU A 437 22.81 -3.22 1.14
C LEU A 437 22.78 -4.54 1.93
N GLU A 438 22.03 -4.62 3.03
CA GLU A 438 21.89 -5.85 3.81
C GLU A 438 21.38 -7.03 2.97
N TYR A 439 20.45 -6.76 2.06
CA TYR A 439 19.86 -7.80 1.22
C TYR A 439 20.76 -8.22 0.04
N LYS A 440 21.41 -7.26 -0.63
CA LYS A 440 22.13 -7.49 -1.87
C LYS A 440 23.65 -7.55 -1.72
N CYS A 441 24.19 -6.80 -0.78
CA CYS A 441 25.64 -6.67 -0.58
C CYS A 441 26.00 -6.53 0.89
N PRO A 442 25.87 -7.63 1.69
CA PRO A 442 26.08 -7.58 3.14
C PRO A 442 27.52 -7.23 3.56
N ASP A 443 28.45 -7.21 2.61
CA ASP A 443 29.84 -6.78 2.82
C ASP A 443 30.01 -5.26 2.90
N ILE A 444 29.00 -4.49 2.45
CA ILE A 444 28.97 -3.03 2.54
C ILE A 444 27.84 -2.65 3.51
N LYS A 445 28.17 -2.04 4.64
CA LYS A 445 27.19 -1.68 5.67
C LYS A 445 27.25 -0.20 6.02
N ILE A 446 26.08 0.38 6.26
CA ILE A 446 25.94 1.73 6.81
C ILE A 446 25.38 1.57 8.22
N VAL A 447 26.21 1.72 9.24
CA VAL A 447 25.87 1.45 10.65
C VAL A 447 25.67 2.77 11.38
N THR A 448 24.55 2.92 12.06
CA THR A 448 24.28 4.08 12.92
C THR A 448 25.19 4.01 14.15
N ARG A 449 25.98 5.06 14.41
CA ARG A 449 26.85 5.19 15.58
C ARG A 449 26.21 6.03 16.68
N ALA A 450 25.53 7.07 16.27
CA ALA A 450 24.77 7.95 17.14
C ALA A 450 23.70 8.65 16.27
N ARG A 451 22.81 9.39 16.90
CA ARG A 451 21.77 10.13 16.19
C ARG A 451 22.41 11.10 15.18
N GLY A 452 22.03 10.97 13.91
CA GLY A 452 22.57 11.77 12.81
C GLY A 452 24.05 11.50 12.47
N ARG A 453 24.66 10.42 13.02
CA ARG A 453 26.02 9.96 12.72
C ARG A 453 26.01 8.49 12.35
N PHE A 454 26.72 8.15 11.31
CA PHE A 454 26.81 6.77 10.83
C PHE A 454 28.21 6.47 10.28
N ALA A 455 28.53 5.20 10.22
CA ALA A 455 29.79 4.70 9.68
C ALA A 455 29.55 3.79 8.48
N LEU A 456 30.43 3.88 7.50
CA LEU A 456 30.56 2.93 6.41
C LEU A 456 31.51 1.81 6.87
N GLU A 457 31.01 0.58 6.93
CA GLU A 457 31.80 -0.62 7.26
C GLU A 457 31.92 -1.47 6.02
N LEU A 458 33.17 -1.81 5.65
CA LEU A 458 33.50 -2.57 4.47
C LEU A 458 34.15 -3.90 4.88
N GLY A 459 33.51 -5.00 4.51
CA GLY A 459 34.04 -6.37 4.60
C GLY A 459 34.64 -6.86 3.29
N CYS A 460 34.85 -5.97 2.32
CA CYS A 460 35.34 -6.27 0.98
C CYS A 460 36.29 -5.17 0.49
N GLU A 461 37.13 -5.49 -0.51
CA GLU A 461 37.79 -4.49 -1.32
C GLU A 461 36.84 -3.93 -2.38
N LEU A 462 36.99 -2.66 -2.73
CA LEU A 462 36.10 -1.99 -3.68
C LEU A 462 36.86 -1.67 -4.99
N ALA A 463 36.25 -2.03 -6.10
CA ALA A 463 36.65 -1.55 -7.43
C ALA A 463 35.56 -0.59 -7.92
N LEU A 464 35.79 0.73 -7.82
CA LEU A 464 34.83 1.76 -8.18
C LEU A 464 35.05 2.22 -9.64
N SER A 465 33.97 2.22 -10.42
CA SER A 465 33.98 2.74 -11.79
C SER A 465 32.72 3.55 -12.08
N THR A 466 32.80 4.43 -13.07
CA THR A 466 31.70 5.28 -13.52
C THR A 466 31.46 5.02 -14.99
N GLU A 467 30.21 4.80 -15.36
CA GLU A 467 29.75 4.70 -16.74
C GLU A 467 28.84 5.88 -17.11
N PRO A 468 28.88 6.35 -18.37
CA PRO A 468 28.11 7.49 -18.83
C PRO A 468 26.60 7.30 -18.77
#